data_539a8e6f4c0efb84bcd8467b4b19f03e
#
_entry.id   539a8e6f4c0efb84bcd8467b4b19f03e
#
_cell.length_a   1.000
_cell.length_b   1.000
_cell.length_c   1.000
_cell.angle_alpha   90.00
_cell.angle_beta   90.00
_cell.angle_gamma   90.00
#
_symmetry.space_group_name_H-M   'P 1'
#
loop_
_entity.id
_entity.type
_entity.pdbx_description
1 polymer ?
#
loop_
_entity_poly.entity_id
_entity_poly.type
_entity_poly.pdbx_seq_one_letter_code
_entity_poly.pdbx_strand_id
1 'polypeptide(L)'
;DAVKNANKLFMESGCDCIKLEGGSDVAPVIKAIVKAGIPVCAHIGLTPQSAAMMGGFKVQGKSLEAAQELLDSARAVEEAGAFMVVLEGIPKMLADVITQKINIPTMGIGAGAGCDMQVLVAQDMLGMNEWVPKFAKKFADLHKIIIDAYNEFAKESNERTFPDEATQYKDRKSVV
;
A
#
# COMPACT_ATOMS: atom_id res chain seq x y z
N ASP A 1 13.72 14.22 -15.12
CA ASP A 1 12.24 14.13 -14.97
C ASP A 1 11.80 13.68 -13.57
N ALA A 2 12.46 12.68 -12.96
CA ALA A 2 12.05 12.17 -11.64
C ALA A 2 11.99 13.25 -10.55
N VAL A 3 13.05 14.08 -10.42
CA VAL A 3 13.06 15.19 -9.44
C VAL A 3 11.95 16.20 -9.74
N LYS A 4 11.69 16.52 -11.01
CA LYS A 4 10.62 17.44 -11.42
C LYS A 4 9.26 16.87 -11.02
N ASN A 5 9.01 15.59 -11.29
CA ASN A 5 7.76 14.94 -10.96
C ASN A 5 7.58 14.78 -9.44
N ALA A 6 8.65 14.42 -8.72
CA ALA A 6 8.66 14.35 -7.27
C ALA A 6 8.33 15.70 -6.63
N ASN A 7 8.95 16.77 -7.10
CA ASN A 7 8.70 18.13 -6.61
C ASN A 7 7.24 18.57 -6.89
N LYS A 8 6.74 18.29 -8.08
CA LYS A 8 5.34 18.59 -8.43
C LYS A 8 4.38 17.86 -7.47
N LEU A 9 4.54 16.54 -7.31
CA LEU A 9 3.73 15.73 -6.42
C LEU A 9 3.79 16.24 -4.98
N PHE A 10 5.00 16.48 -4.46
CA PHE A 10 5.24 16.96 -3.10
C PHE A 10 4.57 18.30 -2.83
N MET A 11 4.74 19.27 -3.75
CA MET A 11 4.21 20.63 -3.60
C MET A 11 2.68 20.71 -3.81
N GLU A 12 2.13 19.95 -4.75
CA GLU A 12 0.70 20.03 -5.08
C GLU A 12 -0.17 19.19 -4.15
N SER A 13 0.33 18.07 -3.61
CA SER A 13 -0.44 17.21 -2.72
C SER A 13 -0.38 17.59 -1.25
N GLY A 14 0.66 18.35 -0.83
CA GLY A 14 0.93 18.63 0.57
C GLY A 14 1.37 17.40 1.37
N CYS A 15 1.88 16.35 0.71
CA CYS A 15 2.42 15.17 1.40
C CYS A 15 3.76 15.46 2.06
N ASP A 16 4.09 14.74 3.14
CA ASP A 16 5.34 14.90 3.89
C ASP A 16 6.52 14.15 3.27
N CYS A 17 6.26 13.18 2.41
CA CYS A 17 7.27 12.39 1.70
C CYS A 17 6.67 11.76 0.44
N ILE A 18 7.55 11.22 -0.42
CA ILE A 18 7.12 10.42 -1.57
C ILE A 18 7.65 8.99 -1.46
N LYS A 19 6.92 8.04 -2.03
CA LYS A 19 7.35 6.64 -2.15
C LYS A 19 7.86 6.38 -3.57
N LEU A 20 8.99 5.66 -3.70
CA LEU A 20 9.57 5.25 -4.96
C LEU A 20 9.86 3.75 -4.94
N GLU A 21 9.38 3.02 -5.96
CA GLU A 21 9.63 1.59 -6.15
C GLU A 21 10.93 1.35 -6.92
N GLY A 22 11.73 0.40 -6.45
CA GLY A 22 12.99 -0.04 -7.02
C GLY A 22 14.12 -0.06 -5.98
N GLY A 23 15.17 -0.79 -6.28
CA GLY A 23 16.31 -1.02 -5.40
C GLY A 23 17.55 -0.22 -5.86
N SER A 24 18.66 -0.94 -6.01
CA SER A 24 19.96 -0.36 -6.44
C SER A 24 19.90 0.36 -7.78
N ASP A 25 19.02 -0.08 -8.69
CA ASP A 25 18.80 0.51 -10.00
C ASP A 25 18.24 1.95 -9.93
N VAL A 26 17.40 2.25 -8.92
CA VAL A 26 16.83 3.58 -8.72
C VAL A 26 17.51 4.39 -7.61
N ALA A 27 18.50 3.84 -6.92
CA ALA A 27 19.25 4.55 -5.87
C ALA A 27 19.82 5.92 -6.33
N PRO A 28 20.35 6.09 -7.55
CA PRO A 28 20.77 7.40 -8.04
C PRO A 28 19.61 8.40 -8.16
N VAL A 29 18.41 7.92 -8.48
CA VAL A 29 17.20 8.74 -8.58
C VAL A 29 16.75 9.17 -7.19
N ILE A 30 16.72 8.24 -6.21
CA ILE A 30 16.43 8.53 -4.81
C ILE A 30 17.38 9.62 -4.29
N LYS A 31 18.68 9.45 -4.51
CA LYS A 31 19.69 10.41 -4.09
C LYS A 31 19.45 11.81 -4.67
N ALA A 32 19.07 11.90 -5.94
CA ALA A 32 18.77 13.17 -6.58
C ALA A 32 17.51 13.86 -5.99
N ILE A 33 16.47 13.09 -5.67
CA ILE A 33 15.24 13.58 -5.06
C ILE A 33 15.50 14.05 -3.62
N VAL A 34 16.21 13.24 -2.83
CA VAL A 34 16.60 13.60 -1.44
C VAL A 34 17.46 14.85 -1.41
N LYS A 35 18.43 14.97 -2.36
CA LYS A 35 19.27 16.18 -2.49
C LYS A 35 18.45 17.42 -2.84
N ALA A 36 17.30 17.27 -3.48
CA ALA A 36 16.36 18.36 -3.74
C ALA A 36 15.49 18.74 -2.52
N GLY A 37 15.71 18.09 -1.36
CA GLY A 37 14.99 18.38 -0.10
C GLY A 37 13.68 17.60 0.09
N ILE A 38 13.42 16.59 -0.72
CA ILE A 38 12.18 15.79 -0.64
C ILE A 38 12.48 14.46 0.03
N PRO A 39 11.85 14.14 1.17
CA PRO A 39 12.01 12.85 1.84
C PRO A 39 11.48 11.69 0.98
N VAL A 40 12.24 10.59 0.87
CA VAL A 40 11.89 9.43 0.06
C VAL A 40 11.76 8.20 0.93
N CYS A 41 10.60 7.53 0.85
CA CYS A 41 10.41 6.16 1.28
C CYS A 41 10.71 5.23 0.10
N ALA A 42 11.72 4.38 0.22
CA ALA A 42 12.04 3.39 -0.80
C ALA A 42 11.10 2.18 -0.70
N HIS A 43 11.04 1.37 -1.76
CA HIS A 43 10.24 0.14 -1.78
C HIS A 43 10.94 -0.94 -2.61
N ILE A 44 11.29 -2.05 -1.97
CA ILE A 44 11.98 -3.18 -2.59
C ILE A 44 11.22 -4.50 -2.33
N GLY A 45 11.64 -5.54 -3.01
CA GLY A 45 10.95 -6.83 -3.03
C GLY A 45 9.98 -6.92 -4.20
N LEU A 46 8.75 -7.30 -3.95
CA LEU A 46 7.70 -7.19 -4.94
C LEU A 46 7.34 -5.71 -5.12
N THR A 47 7.53 -5.18 -6.30
CA THR A 47 7.16 -3.82 -6.68
C THR A 47 5.97 -3.87 -7.64
N PRO A 48 4.75 -3.54 -7.20
CA PRO A 48 3.53 -3.70 -8.00
C PRO A 48 3.58 -3.03 -9.39
N GLN A 49 4.21 -1.88 -9.50
CA GLN A 49 4.36 -1.17 -10.78
C GLN A 49 5.22 -1.95 -11.78
N SER A 50 6.13 -2.79 -11.29
CA SER A 50 7.02 -3.63 -12.11
C SER A 50 6.62 -5.11 -12.14
N ALA A 51 5.47 -5.46 -11.55
CA ALA A 51 5.04 -6.86 -11.38
C ALA A 51 4.99 -7.64 -12.71
N ALA A 52 4.62 -6.98 -13.81
CA ALA A 52 4.63 -7.60 -15.14
C ALA A 52 6.02 -8.08 -15.56
N MET A 53 7.07 -7.31 -15.28
CA MET A 53 8.47 -7.68 -15.55
C MET A 53 8.97 -8.79 -14.62
N MET A 54 8.41 -8.88 -13.42
CA MET A 54 8.74 -9.91 -12.41
C MET A 54 7.98 -11.24 -12.64
N GLY A 55 7.17 -11.32 -13.70
CA GLY A 55 6.34 -12.49 -14.01
C GLY A 55 5.11 -12.63 -13.11
N GLY A 56 4.57 -11.50 -12.64
CA GLY A 56 3.38 -11.39 -11.80
C GLY A 56 3.69 -11.16 -10.31
N PHE A 57 2.65 -11.21 -9.49
CA PHE A 57 2.74 -11.01 -8.04
C PHE A 57 3.33 -12.24 -7.34
N LYS A 58 4.64 -12.37 -7.36
CA LYS A 58 5.39 -13.49 -6.79
C LYS A 58 6.31 -13.03 -5.67
N VAL A 59 6.52 -13.91 -4.68
CA VAL A 59 7.51 -13.68 -3.62
C VAL A 59 8.90 -13.56 -4.24
N GLN A 60 9.60 -12.48 -3.92
CA GLN A 60 10.95 -12.14 -4.37
C GLN A 60 12.00 -12.63 -3.37
N GLY A 61 13.28 -12.75 -3.77
CA GLY A 61 14.37 -13.13 -2.86
C GLY A 61 14.37 -14.57 -2.40
N LYS A 62 13.91 -15.52 -3.21
CA LYS A 62 13.85 -16.95 -2.86
C LYS A 62 15.16 -17.70 -3.06
N SER A 63 16.02 -17.30 -3.99
CA SER A 63 17.36 -17.86 -4.16
C SER A 63 18.38 -17.06 -3.33
N LEU A 64 19.56 -17.61 -3.12
CA LEU A 64 20.64 -16.91 -2.42
C LEU A 64 21.06 -15.65 -3.17
N GLU A 65 21.15 -15.73 -4.50
CA GLU A 65 21.50 -14.60 -5.36
C GLU A 65 20.46 -13.49 -5.24
N ALA A 66 19.18 -13.83 -5.41
CA ALA A 66 18.08 -12.86 -5.30
C ALA A 66 17.95 -12.28 -3.88
N ALA A 67 18.25 -13.05 -2.84
CA ALA A 67 18.29 -12.56 -1.47
C ALA A 67 19.44 -11.57 -1.25
N GLN A 68 20.63 -11.85 -1.82
CA GLN A 68 21.77 -10.95 -1.75
C GLN A 68 21.48 -9.65 -2.51
N GLU A 69 20.91 -9.71 -3.72
CA GLU A 69 20.49 -8.55 -4.49
C GLU A 69 19.51 -7.65 -3.71
N LEU A 70 18.56 -8.23 -2.98
CA LEU A 70 17.63 -7.46 -2.14
C LEU A 70 18.32 -6.82 -0.95
N LEU A 71 19.27 -7.51 -0.31
CA LEU A 71 20.07 -6.94 0.77
C LEU A 71 20.94 -5.77 0.27
N ASP A 72 21.55 -5.93 -0.88
CA ASP A 72 22.39 -4.88 -1.51
C ASP A 72 21.50 -3.70 -1.96
N SER A 73 20.31 -3.97 -2.46
CA SER A 73 19.31 -2.94 -2.76
C SER A 73 18.88 -2.17 -1.53
N ALA A 74 18.63 -2.85 -0.39
CA ALA A 74 18.28 -2.18 0.86
C ALA A 74 19.38 -1.21 1.32
N ARG A 75 20.65 -1.63 1.24
CA ARG A 75 21.80 -0.76 1.54
C ARG A 75 21.92 0.41 0.56
N ALA A 76 21.75 0.14 -0.72
CA ALA A 76 21.87 1.16 -1.75
C ALA A 76 20.81 2.27 -1.60
N VAL A 77 19.57 1.94 -1.23
CA VAL A 77 18.53 2.96 -0.99
C VAL A 77 18.78 3.72 0.31
N GLU A 78 19.30 3.07 1.36
CA GLU A 78 19.73 3.73 2.59
C GLU A 78 20.86 4.73 2.31
N GLU A 79 21.92 4.32 1.60
CA GLU A 79 23.04 5.17 1.22
C GLU A 79 22.63 6.31 0.29
N ALA A 80 21.57 6.12 -0.49
CA ALA A 80 20.97 7.17 -1.31
C ALA A 80 20.21 8.22 -0.50
N GLY A 81 19.96 7.96 0.80
CA GLY A 81 19.31 8.86 1.73
C GLY A 81 17.81 8.64 1.87
N ALA A 82 17.26 7.47 1.49
CA ALA A 82 15.91 7.09 1.87
C ALA A 82 15.80 7.09 3.40
N PHE A 83 14.69 7.60 3.94
CA PHE A 83 14.47 7.63 5.38
C PHE A 83 13.80 6.38 5.92
N MET A 84 13.24 5.55 5.04
CA MET A 84 12.52 4.31 5.35
C MET A 84 12.48 3.44 4.09
N VAL A 85 12.31 2.13 4.26
CA VAL A 85 12.12 1.19 3.15
C VAL A 85 10.96 0.24 3.39
N VAL A 86 10.09 0.10 2.39
CA VAL A 86 9.06 -0.94 2.35
C VAL A 86 9.69 -2.23 1.85
N LEU A 87 9.42 -3.34 2.56
CA LEU A 87 9.79 -4.71 2.19
C LEU A 87 8.51 -5.47 1.83
N GLU A 88 8.25 -5.70 0.54
CA GLU A 88 7.02 -6.36 0.10
C GLU A 88 7.29 -7.75 -0.48
N GLY A 89 6.50 -8.74 -0.04
CA GLY A 89 6.45 -10.07 -0.65
C GLY A 89 7.81 -10.77 -0.69
N ILE A 90 8.56 -10.76 0.41
CA ILE A 90 9.86 -11.43 0.57
C ILE A 90 9.80 -12.46 1.69
N PRO A 91 10.71 -13.47 1.70
CA PRO A 91 10.79 -14.43 2.81
C PRO A 91 11.03 -13.74 4.14
N LYS A 92 10.31 -14.19 5.20
CA LYS A 92 10.45 -13.66 6.57
C LYS A 92 11.91 -13.57 7.04
N MET A 93 12.69 -14.64 6.86
CA MET A 93 14.09 -14.67 7.28
C MET A 93 14.95 -13.61 6.58
N LEU A 94 14.67 -13.33 5.31
CA LEU A 94 15.37 -12.28 4.57
C LEU A 94 14.98 -10.90 5.09
N ALA A 95 13.69 -10.67 5.38
CA ALA A 95 13.24 -9.41 5.98
C ALA A 95 13.88 -9.17 7.35
N ASP A 96 13.96 -10.21 8.22
CA ASP A 96 14.64 -10.16 9.51
C ASP A 96 16.13 -9.76 9.35
N VAL A 97 16.83 -10.34 8.37
CA VAL A 97 18.23 -10.02 8.08
C VAL A 97 18.39 -8.59 7.56
N ILE A 98 17.55 -8.16 6.63
CA ILE A 98 17.59 -6.79 6.09
C ILE A 98 17.37 -5.77 7.22
N THR A 99 16.31 -5.95 8.04
CA THR A 99 15.99 -5.07 9.18
C THR A 99 17.15 -4.93 10.16
N GLN A 100 17.93 -6.00 10.37
CA GLN A 100 19.11 -5.98 11.25
C GLN A 100 20.35 -5.35 10.61
N LYS A 101 20.41 -5.23 9.29
CA LYS A 101 21.60 -4.83 8.53
C LYS A 101 21.58 -3.40 8.01
N ILE A 102 20.44 -2.72 8.07
CA ILE A 102 20.27 -1.31 7.72
C ILE A 102 19.85 -0.52 8.95
N ASN A 103 20.04 0.80 8.92
CA ASN A 103 19.74 1.68 10.06
C ASN A 103 18.44 2.48 9.86
N ILE A 104 17.87 2.47 8.66
CA ILE A 104 16.59 3.10 8.40
C ILE A 104 15.44 2.13 8.73
N PRO A 105 14.29 2.64 9.22
CA PRO A 105 13.13 1.81 9.53
C PRO A 105 12.65 0.98 8.34
N THR A 106 12.27 -0.27 8.62
CA THR A 106 11.66 -1.18 7.66
C THR A 106 10.16 -1.29 7.87
N MET A 107 9.39 -1.26 6.78
CA MET A 107 7.93 -1.42 6.77
C MET A 107 7.57 -2.67 5.98
N GLY A 108 7.08 -3.71 6.65
CA GLY A 108 6.77 -5.01 6.04
C GLY A 108 5.35 -5.09 5.51
N ILE A 109 5.20 -5.70 4.33
CA ILE A 109 3.94 -6.19 3.79
C ILE A 109 4.19 -7.54 3.09
N GLY A 110 3.65 -8.62 3.65
CA GLY A 110 4.00 -9.96 3.19
C GLY A 110 5.47 -10.33 3.36
N ALA A 111 6.14 -9.76 4.39
CA ALA A 111 7.54 -9.95 4.72
C ALA A 111 7.75 -10.55 6.12
N GLY A 112 6.69 -11.00 6.79
CA GLY A 112 6.72 -11.49 8.16
C GLY A 112 6.71 -10.36 9.20
N ALA A 113 6.80 -10.72 10.48
CA ALA A 113 6.61 -9.81 11.60
C ALA A 113 7.92 -9.16 12.13
N GLY A 114 9.06 -9.41 11.47
CA GLY A 114 10.38 -8.93 11.95
C GLY A 114 10.78 -7.55 11.47
N CYS A 115 9.96 -6.87 10.65
CA CYS A 115 10.16 -5.48 10.28
C CYS A 115 9.72 -4.55 11.43
N ASP A 116 10.27 -3.32 11.47
CA ASP A 116 9.96 -2.33 12.50
C ASP A 116 8.48 -1.91 12.48
N MET A 117 7.86 -1.91 11.31
CA MET A 117 6.45 -1.55 11.09
C MET A 117 5.79 -2.52 10.12
N GLN A 118 4.45 -2.51 10.11
CA GLN A 118 3.63 -3.28 9.17
C GLN A 118 2.65 -2.36 8.45
N VAL A 119 2.39 -2.65 7.20
CA VAL A 119 1.35 -1.97 6.41
C VAL A 119 0.48 -3.00 5.70
N LEU A 120 -0.79 -2.68 5.53
CA LEU A 120 -1.75 -3.41 4.69
C LEU A 120 -2.55 -2.43 3.85
N VAL A 121 -2.93 -2.87 2.67
CA VAL A 121 -3.91 -2.14 1.85
C VAL A 121 -5.24 -2.09 2.61
N ALA A 122 -5.80 -0.90 2.77
CA ALA A 122 -7.01 -0.68 3.58
C ALA A 122 -8.18 -1.57 3.10
N GLN A 123 -8.37 -1.72 1.79
CA GLN A 123 -9.41 -2.56 1.21
C GLN A 123 -9.25 -4.03 1.58
N ASP A 124 -8.01 -4.53 1.63
CA ASP A 124 -7.72 -5.90 2.03
C ASP A 124 -7.92 -6.09 3.54
N MET A 125 -7.41 -5.16 4.34
CA MET A 125 -7.54 -5.16 5.80
C MET A 125 -9.01 -5.13 6.24
N LEU A 126 -9.82 -4.29 5.59
CA LEU A 126 -11.24 -4.14 5.89
C LEU A 126 -12.12 -5.21 5.23
N GLY A 127 -11.55 -6.08 4.41
CA GLY A 127 -12.30 -7.13 3.72
C GLY A 127 -13.33 -6.57 2.73
N MET A 128 -12.96 -5.51 1.99
CA MET A 128 -13.82 -4.94 0.95
C MET A 128 -13.82 -5.78 -0.32
N ASN A 129 -12.74 -6.57 -0.53
CA ASN A 129 -12.60 -7.50 -1.64
C ASN A 129 -12.99 -8.92 -1.21
N GLU A 130 -13.60 -9.68 -2.12
CA GLU A 130 -13.89 -11.10 -1.89
C GLU A 130 -12.60 -11.88 -1.68
N TRP A 131 -11.61 -11.63 -2.53
CA TRP A 131 -10.28 -12.21 -2.44
C TRP A 131 -9.24 -11.21 -1.94
N VAL A 132 -8.33 -11.67 -1.06
CA VAL A 132 -7.17 -10.92 -0.59
C VAL A 132 -5.90 -11.78 -0.70
N PRO A 133 -4.71 -11.16 -0.83
CA PRO A 133 -3.45 -11.90 -0.82
C PRO A 133 -3.27 -12.73 0.46
N LYS A 134 -2.55 -13.84 0.37
CA LYS A 134 -2.29 -14.76 1.51
C LYS A 134 -1.74 -14.05 2.75
N PHE A 135 -0.96 -12.99 2.58
CA PHE A 135 -0.36 -12.24 3.68
C PHE A 135 -1.32 -11.21 4.31
N ALA A 136 -2.43 -10.91 3.65
CA ALA A 136 -3.41 -9.93 4.15
C ALA A 136 -4.49 -10.65 4.96
N LYS A 137 -4.52 -10.35 6.26
CA LYS A 137 -5.61 -10.79 7.14
C LYS A 137 -6.76 -9.77 7.04
N LYS A 138 -7.98 -10.27 6.81
CA LYS A 138 -9.19 -9.47 6.96
C LYS A 138 -9.48 -9.24 8.45
N PHE A 139 -9.57 -7.99 8.87
CA PHE A 139 -9.95 -7.60 10.23
C PHE A 139 -11.44 -7.24 10.33
N ALA A 140 -12.09 -7.04 9.18
CA ALA A 140 -13.53 -6.85 9.03
C ALA A 140 -14.00 -7.57 7.76
N ASP A 141 -15.31 -7.64 7.53
CA ASP A 141 -15.93 -8.21 6.32
C ASP A 141 -16.89 -7.18 5.70
N LEU A 142 -16.32 -6.06 5.24
CA LEU A 142 -17.12 -5.01 4.61
C LEU A 142 -17.73 -5.44 3.28
N HIS A 143 -17.12 -6.40 2.57
CA HIS A 143 -17.69 -6.93 1.33
C HIS A 143 -19.12 -7.46 1.55
N LYS A 144 -19.27 -8.33 2.56
CA LYS A 144 -20.59 -8.90 2.90
C LYS A 144 -21.57 -7.81 3.33
N ILE A 145 -21.15 -6.92 4.23
CA ILE A 145 -21.99 -5.83 4.74
C ILE A 145 -22.50 -4.93 3.62
N ILE A 146 -21.61 -4.56 2.69
CA ILE A 146 -21.94 -3.72 1.54
C ILE A 146 -22.94 -4.42 0.61
N ILE A 147 -22.69 -5.68 0.27
CA ILE A 147 -23.59 -6.47 -0.60
C ILE A 147 -24.97 -6.64 0.05
N ASP A 148 -25.02 -6.99 1.34
CA ASP A 148 -26.28 -7.16 2.06
C ASP A 148 -27.08 -5.84 2.08
N ALA A 149 -26.43 -4.72 2.37
CA ALA A 149 -27.06 -3.40 2.38
C ALA A 149 -27.63 -3.00 1.01
N TYR A 150 -26.88 -3.22 -0.08
CA TYR A 150 -27.38 -2.95 -1.44
C TYR A 150 -28.56 -3.87 -1.81
N ASN A 151 -28.51 -5.14 -1.43
CA ASN A 151 -29.60 -6.07 -1.69
C ASN A 151 -30.86 -5.71 -0.92
N GLU A 152 -30.74 -5.30 0.34
CA GLU A 152 -31.86 -4.83 1.16
C GLU A 152 -32.46 -3.55 0.58
N PHE A 153 -31.65 -2.57 0.25
CA PHE A 153 -32.10 -1.35 -0.43
C PHE A 153 -32.85 -1.65 -1.74
N ALA A 154 -32.30 -2.54 -2.56
CA ALA A 154 -32.94 -2.91 -3.84
C ALA A 154 -34.29 -3.60 -3.60
N LYS A 155 -34.36 -4.48 -2.59
CA LYS A 155 -35.60 -5.16 -2.19
C LYS A 155 -36.65 -4.16 -1.74
N GLU A 156 -36.35 -3.32 -0.76
CA GLU A 156 -37.28 -2.32 -0.24
C GLU A 156 -37.75 -1.33 -1.29
N SER A 157 -36.84 -0.92 -2.20
CA SER A 157 -37.18 -0.04 -3.31
C SER A 157 -38.16 -0.70 -4.29
N ASN A 158 -37.95 -1.98 -4.61
CA ASN A 158 -38.85 -2.74 -5.49
C ASN A 158 -40.22 -3.01 -4.84
N GLU A 159 -40.23 -3.28 -3.55
CA GLU A 159 -41.44 -3.50 -2.73
C GLU A 159 -42.14 -2.19 -2.38
N ARG A 160 -41.55 -1.02 -2.69
CA ARG A 160 -42.01 0.32 -2.35
C ARG A 160 -42.20 0.54 -0.85
N THR A 161 -41.38 -0.09 -0.04
CA THR A 161 -41.31 0.08 1.42
C THR A 161 -40.27 1.13 1.83
N PHE A 162 -39.34 1.48 0.93
CA PHE A 162 -38.44 2.62 1.03
C PHE A 162 -38.78 3.68 -0.04
N PRO A 163 -38.82 5.00 0.31
CA PRO A 163 -38.69 5.58 1.65
C PRO A 163 -39.92 5.35 2.53
N ASP A 164 -39.68 5.18 3.83
CA ASP A 164 -40.73 5.07 4.85
C ASP A 164 -41.12 6.42 5.45
N GLU A 165 -42.00 6.43 6.46
CA GLU A 165 -42.45 7.68 7.12
C GLU A 165 -41.31 8.47 7.80
N ALA A 166 -40.23 7.81 8.18
CA ALA A 166 -39.06 8.44 8.84
C ALA A 166 -38.10 9.08 7.84
N THR A 167 -38.03 8.53 6.64
CA THR A 167 -37.08 8.91 5.59
C THR A 167 -37.67 9.76 4.47
N GLN A 168 -39.00 10.04 4.50
CA GLN A 168 -39.67 10.92 3.53
C GLN A 168 -39.91 12.32 4.10
N TYR A 169 -39.92 13.33 3.22
CA TYR A 169 -40.35 14.68 3.60
C TYR A 169 -41.86 14.73 3.71
N LYS A 170 -42.36 15.29 4.82
CA LYS A 170 -43.79 15.55 4.97
C LYS A 170 -44.24 16.69 4.03
N ASP A 171 -45.37 16.49 3.38
CA ASP A 171 -45.98 17.56 2.65
C ASP A 171 -46.20 18.78 3.56
N ARG A 172 -45.93 19.97 3.05
CA ARG A 172 -46.42 21.18 3.71
C ARG A 172 -47.94 21.01 3.86
N LYS A 173 -48.43 21.09 5.07
CA LYS A 173 -49.88 21.25 5.26
C LYS A 173 -50.32 22.35 4.33
N SER A 174 -51.12 22.01 3.34
CA SER A 174 -51.80 23.02 2.54
C SER A 174 -52.54 23.91 3.51
N VAL A 175 -52.14 25.19 3.57
CA VAL A 175 -52.93 26.22 4.26
C VAL A 175 -54.10 26.44 3.32
N VAL A 176 -55.22 25.76 3.59
CA VAL A 176 -56.52 26.10 3.03
C VAL A 176 -57.14 27.10 3.95
#